data_386f0503797c83a5b984a8ac9411adce
#
_entry.id   386f0503797c83a5b984a8ac9411adce
#
_cell.length_a   1.000
_cell.length_b   1.000
_cell.length_c   1.000
_cell.angle_alpha   90.00
_cell.angle_beta   90.00
_cell.angle_gamma   90.00
#
_symmetry.space_group_name_H-M   'P 1'
#
loop_
_entity.id
_entity.type
_entity.pdbx_description
1 polymer ?
#
loop_
_entity_poly.entity_id
_entity_poly.type
_entity_poly.pdbx_seq_one_letter_code
_entity_poly.pdbx_strand_id
1 'polypeptide(L)'
;MNYTNSSVGSGSRTGRRAFEFGRTYVVRPKGKHQATIIWLHGLGDNGSSWSQLLESLPLPNIKWICPTAPTRPVALLGGFPCAAWFDVGELSEDCPDDFEGLDSSAAHIANLLSTEPADIKLGIGGFSMGAATALYSATCFALGKYGNGNPYPVNLMTIIGLSGWLPGARNVRNKIQGSHEAARRAASLPIFLCHGLCDEVVPHKYGERSNHALSLAGFQNLAFKSYDGLGHYTVPKEMDEVCNWLNARLGL
;
A
#
# COMPACT_ATOMS: atom_id res chain seq x y z
N MET A 1 4.89 14.52 -65.86
CA MET A 1 4.71 15.24 -64.58
C MET A 1 4.02 14.28 -63.62
N ASN A 2 4.78 13.62 -62.76
CA ASN A 2 4.27 12.66 -61.80
C ASN A 2 4.26 13.32 -60.44
N TYR A 3 3.06 13.45 -59.85
CA TYR A 3 2.90 13.85 -58.45
C TYR A 3 2.79 12.57 -57.61
N THR A 4 3.80 12.35 -56.80
CA THR A 4 3.76 11.32 -55.74
C THR A 4 3.17 11.94 -54.48
N ASN A 5 2.00 11.45 -54.09
CA ASN A 5 1.37 11.77 -52.83
C ASN A 5 1.96 10.85 -51.72
N SER A 6 2.78 11.42 -50.83
CA SER A 6 3.20 10.75 -49.60
C SER A 6 2.22 11.11 -48.48
N SER A 7 1.38 10.15 -48.14
CA SER A 7 0.54 10.23 -46.96
C SER A 7 1.37 9.97 -45.70
N VAL A 8 1.57 11.05 -44.92
CA VAL A 8 2.14 10.95 -43.58
C VAL A 8 1.05 10.45 -42.65
N GLY A 9 1.15 9.19 -42.25
CA GLY A 9 0.29 8.62 -41.20
C GLY A 9 0.63 9.25 -39.85
N SER A 10 -0.23 10.12 -39.37
CA SER A 10 -0.15 10.58 -37.97
C SER A 10 -0.62 9.44 -37.06
N GLY A 11 0.32 8.70 -36.49
CA GLY A 11 0.07 7.77 -35.42
C GLY A 11 -0.33 8.54 -34.16
N SER A 12 -1.64 8.63 -33.92
CA SER A 12 -2.18 9.06 -32.64
C SER A 12 -1.72 8.10 -31.55
N ARG A 13 -0.65 8.46 -30.82
CA ARG A 13 -0.37 7.89 -29.52
C ARG A 13 -1.48 8.37 -28.58
N THR A 14 -2.52 7.55 -28.39
CA THR A 14 -3.45 7.71 -27.27
C THR A 14 -2.67 7.43 -26.00
N GLY A 15 -2.02 8.45 -25.45
CA GLY A 15 -1.45 8.40 -24.12
C GLY A 15 -2.60 8.09 -23.15
N ARG A 16 -2.55 6.93 -22.46
CA ARG A 16 -3.47 6.64 -21.36
C ARG A 16 -3.41 7.81 -20.40
N ARG A 17 -4.53 8.48 -20.22
CA ARG A 17 -4.65 9.59 -19.28
C ARG A 17 -4.44 9.04 -17.88
N ALA A 18 -3.39 9.51 -17.19
CA ALA A 18 -3.16 9.16 -15.79
C ALA A 18 -4.34 9.65 -14.94
N PHE A 19 -4.80 8.83 -13.98
CA PHE A 19 -5.84 9.23 -13.04
C PHE A 19 -5.25 10.24 -12.03
N GLU A 20 -6.04 11.25 -11.69
CA GLU A 20 -5.64 12.28 -10.72
C GLU A 20 -5.97 11.82 -9.31
N PHE A 21 -4.98 11.92 -8.41
CA PHE A 21 -5.18 11.66 -6.97
C PHE A 21 -6.04 12.75 -6.35
N GLY A 22 -6.84 12.35 -5.37
CA GLY A 22 -7.69 13.27 -4.61
C GLY A 22 -6.88 14.08 -3.58
N ARG A 23 -7.62 14.72 -2.67
CA ARG A 23 -7.04 15.58 -1.65
C ARG A 23 -6.26 14.77 -0.61
N THR A 24 -5.08 15.26 -0.24
CA THR A 24 -4.25 14.73 0.84
C THR A 24 -4.52 15.50 2.13
N TYR A 25 -4.77 14.76 3.21
CA TYR A 25 -4.98 15.30 4.55
C TYR A 25 -3.75 15.00 5.41
N VAL A 26 -3.37 15.96 6.24
CA VAL A 26 -2.19 15.83 7.10
C VAL A 26 -2.59 16.05 8.55
N VAL A 27 -2.23 15.10 9.41
CA VAL A 27 -2.30 15.23 10.85
C VAL A 27 -0.90 15.56 11.36
N ARG A 28 -0.74 16.78 11.86
CA ARG A 28 0.56 17.23 12.37
C ARG A 28 0.90 16.56 13.71
N PRO A 29 2.18 16.27 13.98
CA PRO A 29 2.58 15.73 15.28
C PRO A 29 2.26 16.76 16.38
N LYS A 30 1.74 16.27 17.51
CA LYS A 30 1.47 17.10 18.71
C LYS A 30 2.73 17.31 19.55
N GLY A 31 3.69 16.37 19.44
CA GLY A 31 4.99 16.41 20.10
C GLY A 31 6.13 16.61 19.10
N LYS A 32 7.30 16.08 19.44
CA LYS A 32 8.46 16.12 18.55
C LYS A 32 8.21 15.24 17.33
N HIS A 33 8.37 15.79 16.14
CA HIS A 33 8.26 15.02 14.89
C HIS A 33 9.41 14.00 14.78
N GLN A 34 9.12 12.73 14.92
CA GLN A 34 10.09 11.62 14.87
C GLN A 34 9.82 10.64 13.72
N ALA A 35 8.56 10.52 13.32
CA ALA A 35 8.18 9.62 12.24
C ALA A 35 7.05 10.22 11.40
N THR A 36 6.98 9.80 10.15
CA THR A 36 5.87 10.07 9.24
C THR A 36 5.33 8.75 8.72
N ILE A 37 4.03 8.56 8.88
CA ILE A 37 3.31 7.40 8.37
C ILE A 37 2.29 7.86 7.34
N ILE A 38 2.35 7.29 6.15
CA ILE A 38 1.24 7.41 5.19
C ILE A 38 0.20 6.36 5.54
N TRP A 39 -1.07 6.78 5.60
CA TRP A 39 -2.19 5.88 5.82
C TRP A 39 -3.12 5.85 4.62
N LEU A 40 -3.40 4.65 4.12
CA LEU A 40 -4.15 4.41 2.89
C LEU A 40 -5.53 3.84 3.20
N HIS A 41 -6.56 4.55 2.74
CA HIS A 41 -7.95 4.13 2.90
C HIS A 41 -8.33 2.95 2.00
N GLY A 42 -9.48 2.34 2.26
CA GLY A 42 -10.06 1.28 1.43
C GLY A 42 -10.81 1.82 0.21
N LEU A 43 -11.31 0.88 -0.62
CA LEU A 43 -12.11 1.18 -1.81
C LEU A 43 -13.29 2.08 -1.48
N GLY A 44 -13.43 3.19 -2.21
CA GLY A 44 -14.56 4.12 -2.09
C GLY A 44 -14.51 5.08 -0.92
N ASP A 45 -13.50 5.00 -0.07
CA ASP A 45 -13.27 5.89 1.06
C ASP A 45 -12.40 7.09 0.65
N ASN A 46 -11.87 7.81 1.61
CA ASN A 46 -10.99 8.97 1.41
C ASN A 46 -10.04 9.18 2.59
N GLY A 47 -9.07 10.08 2.41
CA GLY A 47 -8.09 10.39 3.45
C GLY A 47 -8.68 11.11 4.67
N SER A 48 -9.77 11.86 4.50
CA SER A 48 -10.39 12.62 5.60
C SER A 48 -10.93 11.70 6.70
N SER A 49 -11.60 10.61 6.34
CA SER A 49 -12.18 9.67 7.31
C SER A 49 -11.12 9.10 8.25
N TRP A 50 -9.97 8.71 7.70
CA TRP A 50 -8.87 8.14 8.49
C TRP A 50 -8.10 9.18 9.28
N SER A 51 -7.95 10.40 8.77
CA SER A 51 -7.21 11.46 9.48
C SER A 51 -7.84 11.77 10.85
N GLN A 52 -9.16 11.71 10.98
CA GLN A 52 -9.86 11.92 12.24
C GLN A 52 -9.55 10.83 13.26
N LEU A 53 -9.58 9.57 12.84
CA LEU A 53 -9.24 8.44 13.72
C LEU A 53 -7.78 8.52 14.16
N LEU A 54 -6.85 8.74 13.23
CA LEU A 54 -5.41 8.78 13.50
C LEU A 54 -5.03 9.93 14.42
N GLU A 55 -5.69 11.08 14.31
CA GLU A 55 -5.50 12.22 15.21
C GLU A 55 -5.84 11.88 16.66
N SER A 56 -6.77 10.96 16.90
CA SER A 56 -7.18 10.53 18.23
C SER A 56 -6.23 9.52 18.88
N LEU A 57 -5.31 8.91 18.12
CA LEU A 57 -4.39 7.91 18.63
C LEU A 57 -3.32 8.54 19.55
N PRO A 58 -2.87 7.81 20.60
CA PRO A 58 -1.85 8.30 21.53
C PRO A 58 -0.43 8.16 20.94
N LEU A 59 -0.20 8.79 19.79
CA LEU A 59 1.06 8.78 19.03
C LEU A 59 1.46 10.22 18.69
N PRO A 60 1.86 11.03 19.70
CA PRO A 60 2.05 12.46 19.52
C PRO A 60 3.25 12.83 18.64
N ASN A 61 4.17 11.90 18.41
CA ASN A 61 5.40 12.13 17.66
C ASN A 61 5.33 11.69 16.19
N ILE A 62 4.14 11.27 15.75
CA ILE A 62 3.90 10.85 14.38
C ILE A 62 3.14 11.94 13.60
N LYS A 63 3.67 12.26 12.43
CA LYS A 63 2.94 12.95 11.37
C LYS A 63 2.22 11.91 10.51
N TRP A 64 0.92 12.07 10.33
CA TRP A 64 0.14 11.23 9.45
C TRP A 64 -0.13 11.96 8.14
N ILE A 65 0.10 11.29 7.03
CA ILE A 65 -0.28 11.75 5.70
C ILE A 65 -1.34 10.80 5.16
N CYS A 66 -2.53 11.32 4.89
CA CYS A 66 -3.68 10.54 4.45
C CYS A 66 -4.09 11.00 3.04
N PRO A 67 -3.48 10.45 1.99
CA PRO A 67 -3.86 10.77 0.62
C PRO A 67 -5.21 10.14 0.26
N THR A 68 -5.84 10.65 -0.78
CA THR A 68 -7.06 10.09 -1.36
C THR A 68 -6.76 9.50 -2.73
N ALA A 69 -7.17 8.26 -2.94
CA ALA A 69 -7.02 7.55 -4.19
C ALA A 69 -7.76 8.26 -5.34
N PRO A 70 -7.32 8.09 -6.59
CA PRO A 70 -8.02 8.63 -7.74
C PRO A 70 -9.36 7.92 -7.95
N THR A 71 -10.34 8.65 -8.50
CA THR A 71 -11.58 8.07 -8.99
C THR A 71 -11.30 7.39 -10.32
N ARG A 72 -11.60 6.10 -10.41
CA ARG A 72 -11.39 5.27 -11.59
C ARG A 72 -12.48 4.23 -11.75
N PRO A 73 -12.70 3.69 -12.95
CA PRO A 73 -13.52 2.50 -13.13
C PRO A 73 -12.94 1.32 -12.36
N VAL A 74 -13.80 0.56 -11.67
CA VAL A 74 -13.42 -0.62 -10.88
C VAL A 74 -14.15 -1.85 -11.41
N ALA A 75 -13.40 -2.85 -11.86
CA ALA A 75 -13.97 -4.06 -12.48
C ALA A 75 -14.90 -4.82 -11.52
N LEU A 76 -14.54 -4.91 -10.23
CA LEU A 76 -15.37 -5.52 -9.18
C LEU A 76 -16.77 -4.87 -9.09
N LEU A 77 -16.89 -3.60 -9.44
CA LEU A 77 -18.13 -2.81 -9.43
C LEU A 77 -18.75 -2.68 -10.83
N GLY A 78 -18.43 -3.59 -11.77
CA GLY A 78 -18.92 -3.54 -13.13
C GLY A 78 -18.41 -2.35 -13.94
N GLY A 79 -17.27 -1.78 -13.57
CA GLY A 79 -16.70 -0.60 -14.20
C GLY A 79 -17.23 0.72 -13.64
N PHE A 80 -18.03 0.70 -12.57
CA PHE A 80 -18.51 1.91 -11.91
C PHE A 80 -17.33 2.70 -11.31
N PRO A 81 -17.26 4.03 -11.53
CA PRO A 81 -16.18 4.84 -10.98
C PRO A 81 -16.21 4.92 -9.45
N CYS A 82 -15.05 4.70 -8.83
CA CYS A 82 -14.89 4.72 -7.38
C CYS A 82 -13.46 5.13 -7.04
N ALA A 83 -13.25 5.71 -5.85
CA ALA A 83 -11.92 5.98 -5.35
C ALA A 83 -11.19 4.66 -5.09
N ALA A 84 -10.12 4.40 -5.84
CA ALA A 84 -9.37 3.15 -5.80
C ALA A 84 -7.89 3.37 -6.11
N TRP A 85 -7.01 2.71 -5.33
CA TRP A 85 -5.56 2.78 -5.55
C TRP A 85 -5.11 2.04 -6.80
N PHE A 86 -5.84 1.02 -7.18
CA PHE A 86 -5.63 0.22 -8.40
C PHE A 86 -6.96 -0.43 -8.79
N ASP A 87 -7.04 -0.98 -10.00
CA ASP A 87 -8.22 -1.73 -10.42
C ASP A 87 -8.19 -3.13 -9.79
N VAL A 88 -9.33 -3.57 -9.30
CA VAL A 88 -9.52 -4.90 -8.75
C VAL A 88 -10.78 -5.55 -9.33
N GLY A 89 -10.63 -6.78 -9.75
CA GLY A 89 -11.74 -7.66 -10.07
C GLY A 89 -12.10 -8.53 -8.88
N GLU A 90 -12.42 -9.77 -9.13
CA GLU A 90 -12.67 -10.75 -8.10
C GLU A 90 -11.37 -11.05 -7.32
N LEU A 91 -11.46 -11.13 -5.98
CA LEU A 91 -10.35 -11.60 -5.16
C LEU A 91 -10.19 -13.11 -5.35
N SER A 92 -9.36 -13.49 -6.30
CA SER A 92 -9.00 -14.88 -6.56
C SER A 92 -7.53 -14.97 -6.97
N GLU A 93 -6.95 -16.17 -6.80
CA GLU A 93 -5.56 -16.41 -7.20
C GLU A 93 -5.37 -16.36 -8.71
N ASP A 94 -6.44 -16.53 -9.48
CA ASP A 94 -6.43 -16.58 -10.95
C ASP A 94 -6.63 -15.20 -11.59
N CYS A 95 -7.11 -14.22 -10.82
CA CYS A 95 -7.31 -12.87 -11.33
C CYS A 95 -5.96 -12.12 -11.38
N PRO A 96 -5.57 -11.55 -12.54
CA PRO A 96 -4.34 -10.79 -12.63
C PRO A 96 -4.41 -9.50 -11.82
N ASP A 97 -3.30 -9.14 -11.17
CA ASP A 97 -3.16 -7.87 -10.47
C ASP A 97 -2.95 -6.71 -11.47
N ASP A 98 -3.48 -5.54 -11.13
CA ASP A 98 -3.25 -4.29 -11.86
C ASP A 98 -1.92 -3.65 -11.43
N PHE A 99 -0.81 -4.18 -11.96
CA PHE A 99 0.53 -3.66 -11.61
C PHE A 99 0.77 -2.23 -12.09
N GLU A 100 0.14 -1.79 -13.16
CA GLU A 100 0.24 -0.40 -13.62
C GLU A 100 -0.39 0.56 -12.60
N GLY A 101 -1.58 0.24 -12.10
CA GLY A 101 -2.25 1.01 -11.05
C GLY A 101 -1.51 0.94 -9.72
N LEU A 102 -1.00 -0.23 -9.34
CA LEU A 102 -0.19 -0.42 -8.13
C LEU A 102 1.10 0.41 -8.19
N ASP A 103 1.83 0.39 -9.30
CA ASP A 103 3.04 1.19 -9.49
C ASP A 103 2.75 2.69 -9.43
N SER A 104 1.67 3.13 -10.06
CA SER A 104 1.24 4.54 -10.02
C SER A 104 0.94 5.01 -8.59
N SER A 105 0.21 4.21 -7.82
CA SER A 105 -0.11 4.53 -6.43
C SER A 105 1.13 4.45 -5.53
N ALA A 106 1.96 3.43 -5.68
CA ALA A 106 3.20 3.30 -4.92
C ALA A 106 4.16 4.47 -5.20
N ALA A 107 4.24 4.94 -6.44
CA ALA A 107 5.05 6.10 -6.81
C ALA A 107 4.52 7.40 -6.19
N HIS A 108 3.20 7.60 -6.19
CA HIS A 108 2.59 8.77 -5.54
C HIS A 108 2.88 8.80 -4.03
N ILE A 109 2.74 7.65 -3.37
CA ILE A 109 3.04 7.49 -1.93
C ILE A 109 4.52 7.76 -1.66
N ALA A 110 5.42 7.19 -2.45
CA ALA A 110 6.85 7.42 -2.32
C ALA A 110 7.22 8.90 -2.52
N ASN A 111 6.58 9.59 -3.46
CA ASN A 111 6.79 11.03 -3.66
C ASN A 111 6.39 11.85 -2.43
N LEU A 112 5.28 11.51 -1.79
CA LEU A 112 4.85 12.18 -0.55
C LEU A 112 5.87 11.96 0.59
N LEU A 113 6.42 10.76 0.72
CA LEU A 113 7.44 10.46 1.73
C LEU A 113 8.80 11.08 1.41
N SER A 114 9.14 11.24 0.14
CA SER A 114 10.44 11.80 -0.30
C SER A 114 10.64 13.26 0.09
N THR A 115 9.56 13.96 0.42
CA THR A 115 9.61 15.37 0.87
C THR A 115 9.86 15.52 2.38
N GLU A 116 9.85 14.43 3.13
CA GLU A 116 10.10 14.44 4.57
C GLU A 116 11.60 14.65 4.87
N PRO A 117 11.94 15.27 6.03
CA PRO A 117 13.35 15.42 6.44
C PRO A 117 14.07 14.07 6.56
N ALA A 118 15.38 14.08 6.30
CA ALA A 118 16.18 12.86 6.22
C ALA A 118 16.30 12.07 7.54
N ASP A 119 16.11 12.72 8.67
CA ASP A 119 16.16 12.13 10.01
C ASP A 119 14.82 11.53 10.49
N ILE A 120 13.77 11.72 9.72
CA ILE A 120 12.43 11.23 10.04
C ILE A 120 12.27 9.77 9.60
N LYS A 121 11.78 8.93 10.50
CA LYS A 121 11.45 7.51 10.21
C LYS A 121 10.19 7.42 9.38
N LEU A 122 10.21 6.61 8.32
CA LEU A 122 9.13 6.55 7.34
C LEU A 122 8.43 5.18 7.36
N GLY A 123 7.12 5.20 7.29
CA GLY A 123 6.30 4.00 7.20
C GLY A 123 5.04 4.19 6.38
N ILE A 124 4.41 3.07 6.05
CA ILE A 124 3.13 3.04 5.33
C ILE A 124 2.19 2.08 6.04
N GLY A 125 0.96 2.50 6.23
CA GLY A 125 -0.11 1.65 6.72
C GLY A 125 -1.36 1.81 5.88
N GLY A 126 -2.29 0.90 6.04
CA GLY A 126 -3.56 0.99 5.34
C GLY A 126 -4.56 -0.07 5.74
N PHE A 127 -5.78 0.13 5.26
CA PHE A 127 -6.93 -0.73 5.49
C PHE A 127 -7.46 -1.25 4.14
N SER A 128 -7.77 -2.56 4.06
CA SER A 128 -8.38 -3.18 2.89
C SER A 128 -7.52 -3.00 1.62
N MET A 129 -8.02 -2.37 0.57
CA MET A 129 -7.25 -2.04 -0.63
C MET A 129 -6.02 -1.16 -0.30
N GLY A 130 -6.13 -0.28 0.70
CA GLY A 130 -4.99 0.49 1.20
C GLY A 130 -3.91 -0.38 1.83
N ALA A 131 -4.29 -1.42 2.55
CA ALA A 131 -3.34 -2.42 3.07
C ALA A 131 -2.64 -3.18 1.93
N ALA A 132 -3.38 -3.57 0.90
CA ALA A 132 -2.80 -4.21 -0.29
C ALA A 132 -1.75 -3.30 -0.96
N THR A 133 -2.04 -2.02 -1.09
CA THR A 133 -1.11 -1.03 -1.64
C THR A 133 0.12 -0.84 -0.75
N ALA A 134 -0.04 -0.83 0.57
CA ALA A 134 1.06 -0.78 1.53
C ALA A 134 1.97 -2.02 1.42
N LEU A 135 1.40 -3.20 1.31
CA LEU A 135 2.15 -4.45 1.14
C LEU A 135 2.86 -4.51 -0.22
N TYR A 136 2.26 -3.99 -1.27
CA TYR A 136 2.93 -3.84 -2.56
C TYR A 136 4.15 -2.90 -2.46
N SER A 137 4.02 -1.80 -1.73
CA SER A 137 5.15 -0.89 -1.46
C SER A 137 6.28 -1.58 -0.68
N ALA A 138 5.95 -2.48 0.26
CA ALA A 138 6.94 -3.31 0.94
C ALA A 138 7.72 -4.21 -0.03
N THR A 139 7.03 -4.78 -1.01
CA THR A 139 7.65 -5.58 -2.07
C THR A 139 8.58 -4.71 -2.93
N CYS A 140 8.14 -3.52 -3.33
CA CYS A 140 8.96 -2.56 -4.08
C CYS A 140 10.21 -2.15 -3.29
N PHE A 141 10.06 -1.88 -2.00
CA PHE A 141 11.19 -1.57 -1.11
C PHE A 141 12.21 -2.72 -1.07
N ALA A 142 11.76 -3.95 -0.86
CA ALA A 142 12.63 -5.12 -0.82
C ALA A 142 13.37 -5.32 -2.14
N LEU A 143 12.67 -5.19 -3.27
CA LEU A 143 13.26 -5.31 -4.60
C LEU A 143 14.13 -4.12 -5.00
N GLY A 144 13.98 -2.97 -4.35
CA GLY A 144 14.63 -1.72 -4.73
C GLY A 144 14.08 -1.08 -5.99
N LYS A 145 12.95 -1.57 -6.50
CA LYS A 145 12.31 -1.09 -7.74
C LYS A 145 10.82 -1.38 -7.77
N TYR A 146 10.09 -0.58 -8.52
CA TYR A 146 8.69 -0.84 -8.88
C TYR A 146 8.57 -2.00 -9.87
N GLY A 147 7.35 -2.46 -10.11
CA GLY A 147 7.06 -3.48 -11.12
C GLY A 147 7.46 -3.08 -12.54
N ASN A 148 7.45 -1.79 -12.86
CA ASN A 148 7.92 -1.23 -14.13
C ASN A 148 9.45 -1.11 -14.25
N GLY A 149 10.21 -1.48 -13.20
CA GLY A 149 11.67 -1.46 -13.18
C GLY A 149 12.31 -0.15 -12.71
N ASN A 150 11.55 0.92 -12.53
CA ASN A 150 12.08 2.18 -11.99
C ASN A 150 12.53 2.00 -10.54
N PRO A 151 13.63 2.66 -10.09
CA PRO A 151 14.12 2.56 -8.72
C PRO A 151 13.09 3.03 -7.69
N TYR A 152 12.96 2.27 -6.58
CA TYR A 152 12.13 2.65 -5.43
C TYR A 152 12.95 3.54 -4.48
N PRO A 153 12.53 4.81 -4.23
CA PRO A 153 13.41 5.82 -3.63
C PRO A 153 13.34 5.89 -2.10
N VAL A 154 12.39 5.19 -1.44
CA VAL A 154 12.11 5.39 -0.01
C VAL A 154 12.71 4.27 0.84
N ASN A 155 13.33 4.64 1.96
CA ASN A 155 13.76 3.69 2.97
C ASN A 155 12.65 3.51 4.02
N LEU A 156 11.90 2.42 3.91
CA LEU A 156 10.79 2.10 4.80
C LEU A 156 11.27 1.45 6.09
N MET A 157 10.71 1.90 7.22
CA MET A 157 11.00 1.39 8.56
C MET A 157 9.92 0.48 9.13
N THR A 158 8.70 0.58 8.63
CA THR A 158 7.57 -0.31 9.02
C THR A 158 6.43 -0.28 8.01
N ILE A 159 5.68 -1.37 7.99
CA ILE A 159 4.44 -1.52 7.22
C ILE A 159 3.35 -2.06 8.14
N ILE A 160 2.14 -1.53 7.99
CA ILE A 160 0.94 -2.01 8.67
C ILE A 160 -0.14 -2.32 7.63
N GLY A 161 -0.68 -3.52 7.68
CA GLY A 161 -1.77 -3.93 6.80
C GLY A 161 -2.95 -4.47 7.58
N LEU A 162 -4.08 -3.76 7.56
CA LEU A 162 -5.32 -4.15 8.22
C LEU A 162 -6.32 -4.67 7.18
N SER A 163 -6.79 -5.90 7.33
CA SER A 163 -7.87 -6.48 6.53
C SER A 163 -7.62 -6.45 5.01
N GLY A 164 -6.38 -6.70 4.60
CA GLY A 164 -5.95 -6.62 3.21
C GLY A 164 -5.40 -7.92 2.66
N TRP A 165 -4.66 -7.81 1.59
CA TRP A 165 -4.01 -8.93 0.89
C TRP A 165 -2.71 -8.47 0.22
N LEU A 166 -1.87 -9.42 -0.16
CA LEU A 166 -0.61 -9.15 -0.86
C LEU A 166 -0.80 -9.27 -2.39
N PRO A 167 -0.75 -8.16 -3.14
CA PRO A 167 -0.67 -8.23 -4.59
C PRO A 167 0.62 -8.93 -5.05
N GLY A 168 0.53 -9.74 -6.11
CA GLY A 168 1.68 -10.45 -6.65
C GLY A 168 2.23 -11.57 -5.78
N ALA A 169 1.44 -12.09 -4.83
CA ALA A 169 1.86 -13.10 -3.85
C ALA A 169 2.51 -14.34 -4.49
N ARG A 170 2.07 -14.75 -5.69
CA ARG A 170 2.62 -15.91 -6.40
C ARG A 170 4.10 -15.78 -6.76
N ASN A 171 4.55 -14.56 -7.07
CA ASN A 171 5.87 -14.32 -7.63
C ASN A 171 6.84 -13.64 -6.66
N VAL A 172 6.35 -13.15 -5.51
CA VAL A 172 7.16 -12.36 -4.58
C VAL A 172 8.38 -13.13 -4.07
N ARG A 173 8.22 -14.40 -3.73
CA ARG A 173 9.30 -15.26 -3.26
C ARG A 173 10.43 -15.35 -4.28
N ASN A 174 10.12 -15.74 -5.51
CA ASN A 174 11.12 -15.92 -6.56
C ASN A 174 11.84 -14.61 -6.88
N LYS A 175 11.12 -13.50 -6.91
CA LYS A 175 11.70 -12.18 -7.16
C LYS A 175 12.69 -11.77 -6.06
N ILE A 176 12.34 -11.95 -4.80
CA ILE A 176 13.18 -11.53 -3.66
C ILE A 176 14.37 -12.46 -3.50
N GLN A 177 14.18 -13.78 -3.61
CA GLN A 177 15.25 -14.77 -3.47
C GLN A 177 16.29 -14.71 -4.59
N GLY A 178 15.98 -14.08 -5.71
CA GLY A 178 16.92 -13.85 -6.81
C GLY A 178 17.99 -12.80 -6.54
N SER A 179 17.95 -12.09 -5.41
CA SER A 179 18.89 -11.03 -5.07
C SER A 179 19.22 -11.00 -3.56
N HIS A 180 20.50 -11.04 -3.22
CA HIS A 180 20.96 -10.92 -1.84
C HIS A 180 20.54 -9.60 -1.18
N GLU A 181 20.55 -8.51 -1.93
CA GLU A 181 20.12 -7.20 -1.42
C GLU A 181 18.62 -7.17 -1.16
N ALA A 182 17.82 -7.74 -2.06
CA ALA A 182 16.37 -7.85 -1.85
C ALA A 182 16.04 -8.72 -0.62
N ALA A 183 16.71 -9.85 -0.46
CA ALA A 183 16.55 -10.73 0.69
C ALA A 183 16.92 -10.02 2.01
N ARG A 184 18.00 -9.24 2.03
CA ARG A 184 18.43 -8.46 3.19
C ARG A 184 17.42 -7.37 3.55
N ARG A 185 16.92 -6.62 2.57
CA ARG A 185 15.89 -5.60 2.80
C ARG A 185 14.59 -6.21 3.30
N ALA A 186 14.15 -7.31 2.72
CA ALA A 186 12.96 -8.05 3.18
C ALA A 186 13.11 -8.50 4.63
N ALA A 187 14.26 -9.09 5.00
CA ALA A 187 14.53 -9.54 6.35
C ALA A 187 14.52 -8.41 7.39
N SER A 188 14.88 -7.18 6.99
CA SER A 188 14.98 -6.03 7.88
C SER A 188 13.67 -5.27 8.09
N LEU A 189 12.68 -5.39 7.20
CA LEU A 189 11.46 -4.57 7.23
C LEU A 189 10.41 -5.18 8.17
N PRO A 190 10.06 -4.48 9.28
CA PRO A 190 8.97 -4.90 10.15
C PRO A 190 7.60 -4.73 9.48
N ILE A 191 6.80 -5.81 9.45
CA ILE A 191 5.44 -5.82 8.91
C ILE A 191 4.46 -6.33 9.95
N PHE A 192 3.39 -5.60 10.19
CA PHE A 192 2.28 -5.99 11.06
C PHE A 192 0.99 -6.14 10.27
N LEU A 193 0.45 -7.37 10.27
CA LEU A 193 -0.80 -7.70 9.61
C LEU A 193 -1.87 -8.03 10.65
N CYS A 194 -3.07 -7.47 10.45
CA CYS A 194 -4.24 -7.73 11.26
C CYS A 194 -5.42 -8.13 10.38
N HIS A 195 -6.22 -9.11 10.81
CA HIS A 195 -7.38 -9.55 10.05
C HIS A 195 -8.47 -10.13 10.94
N GLY A 196 -9.71 -9.74 10.70
CA GLY A 196 -10.87 -10.28 11.38
C GLY A 196 -11.24 -11.69 10.86
N LEU A 197 -11.54 -12.60 11.77
CA LEU A 197 -11.96 -13.96 11.41
C LEU A 197 -13.34 -14.01 10.73
N CYS A 198 -14.18 -12.99 10.97
CA CYS A 198 -15.51 -12.86 10.39
C CYS A 198 -15.59 -11.87 9.23
N ASP A 199 -14.44 -11.55 8.62
CA ASP A 199 -14.41 -10.63 7.48
C ASP A 199 -15.04 -11.29 6.23
N GLU A 200 -16.19 -10.74 5.80
CA GLU A 200 -16.94 -11.23 4.64
C GLU A 200 -16.60 -10.49 3.34
N VAL A 201 -15.88 -9.37 3.43
CA VAL A 201 -15.48 -8.55 2.28
C VAL A 201 -14.14 -9.01 1.73
N VAL A 202 -13.12 -9.07 2.59
CA VAL A 202 -11.83 -9.70 2.32
C VAL A 202 -11.70 -10.89 3.28
N PRO A 203 -12.06 -12.10 2.86
CA PRO A 203 -12.02 -13.28 3.72
C PRO A 203 -10.66 -13.46 4.40
N HIS A 204 -10.67 -13.83 5.67
CA HIS A 204 -9.48 -14.02 6.52
C HIS A 204 -8.39 -14.86 5.86
N LYS A 205 -8.75 -15.86 5.07
CA LYS A 205 -7.81 -16.68 4.30
C LYS A 205 -6.82 -15.89 3.43
N TYR A 206 -7.21 -14.69 2.95
CA TYR A 206 -6.31 -13.84 2.17
C TYR A 206 -5.25 -13.16 3.02
N GLY A 207 -5.57 -12.83 4.27
CA GLY A 207 -4.60 -12.38 5.27
C GLY A 207 -3.60 -13.49 5.62
N GLU A 208 -4.08 -14.71 5.87
CA GLU A 208 -3.22 -15.86 6.14
C GLU A 208 -2.30 -16.19 4.97
N ARG A 209 -2.82 -16.22 3.76
CA ARG A 209 -2.03 -16.46 2.54
C ARG A 209 -0.98 -15.37 2.31
N SER A 210 -1.34 -14.12 2.58
CA SER A 210 -0.40 -12.98 2.49
C SER A 210 0.72 -13.12 3.51
N ASN A 211 0.41 -13.45 4.75
CA ASN A 211 1.38 -13.73 5.80
C ASN A 211 2.31 -14.88 5.40
N HIS A 212 1.77 -15.97 4.89
CA HIS A 212 2.55 -17.12 4.44
C HIS A 212 3.47 -16.76 3.28
N ALA A 213 2.97 -16.06 2.26
CA ALA A 213 3.75 -15.64 1.10
C ALA A 213 4.90 -14.69 1.48
N LEU A 214 4.65 -13.73 2.37
CA LEU A 214 5.68 -12.82 2.88
C LEU A 214 6.75 -13.57 3.69
N SER A 215 6.33 -14.51 4.55
CA SER A 215 7.26 -15.34 5.33
C SER A 215 8.16 -16.17 4.42
N LEU A 216 7.60 -16.84 3.42
CA LEU A 216 8.37 -17.62 2.43
C LEU A 216 9.29 -16.76 1.58
N ALA A 217 8.92 -15.50 1.33
CA ALA A 217 9.74 -14.55 0.58
C ALA A 217 10.94 -14.01 1.38
N GLY A 218 10.98 -14.23 2.70
CA GLY A 218 12.09 -13.83 3.55
C GLY A 218 11.85 -12.60 4.42
N PHE A 219 10.60 -12.13 4.55
CA PHE A 219 10.24 -11.11 5.53
C PHE A 219 10.24 -11.73 6.92
N GLN A 220 11.29 -11.50 7.72
CA GLN A 220 11.52 -12.15 9.01
C GLN A 220 10.87 -11.40 10.19
N ASN A 221 10.72 -10.08 10.08
CA ASN A 221 10.07 -9.23 11.08
C ASN A 221 8.58 -9.08 10.79
N LEU A 222 7.88 -10.21 10.72
CA LEU A 222 6.47 -10.31 10.32
C LEU A 222 5.63 -10.80 11.49
N ALA A 223 4.60 -10.04 11.87
CA ALA A 223 3.60 -10.43 12.82
C ALA A 223 2.21 -10.43 12.17
N PHE A 224 1.43 -11.47 12.45
CA PHE A 224 0.07 -11.61 11.97
C PHE A 224 -0.88 -11.88 13.14
N LYS A 225 -1.90 -11.04 13.29
CA LYS A 225 -2.94 -11.17 14.31
C LYS A 225 -4.31 -11.36 13.72
N SER A 226 -5.03 -12.34 14.25
CA SER A 226 -6.43 -12.62 13.94
C SER A 226 -7.31 -12.18 15.10
N TYR A 227 -8.51 -11.67 14.78
CA TYR A 227 -9.45 -11.16 15.77
C TYR A 227 -10.79 -11.90 15.66
N ASP A 228 -11.18 -12.55 16.76
CA ASP A 228 -12.46 -13.25 16.86
C ASP A 228 -13.63 -12.26 16.74
N GLY A 229 -14.66 -12.64 15.99
CA GLY A 229 -15.87 -11.83 15.82
C GLY A 229 -15.70 -10.55 15.03
N LEU A 230 -14.49 -10.22 14.57
CA LEU A 230 -14.24 -9.02 13.79
C LEU A 230 -14.55 -9.23 12.32
N GLY A 231 -15.40 -8.36 11.76
CA GLY A 231 -15.68 -8.28 10.33
C GLY A 231 -14.73 -7.33 9.59
N HIS A 232 -15.19 -6.75 8.50
CA HIS A 232 -14.39 -5.83 7.67
C HIS A 232 -14.44 -4.39 8.18
N TYR A 233 -13.88 -4.17 9.36
CA TYR A 233 -13.77 -2.86 10.04
C TYR A 233 -12.69 -2.94 11.12
N THR A 234 -12.35 -1.81 11.73
CA THR A 234 -11.39 -1.75 12.83
C THR A 234 -12.10 -1.62 14.18
N VAL A 235 -11.42 -2.08 15.24
CA VAL A 235 -11.89 -1.95 16.62
C VAL A 235 -10.78 -1.32 17.49
N PRO A 236 -11.11 -0.69 18.61
CA PRO A 236 -10.10 -0.07 19.49
C PRO A 236 -8.95 -0.98 19.87
N LYS A 237 -9.22 -2.24 20.20
CA LYS A 237 -8.19 -3.21 20.54
C LYS A 237 -7.15 -3.39 19.43
N GLU A 238 -7.61 -3.50 18.19
CA GLU A 238 -6.72 -3.61 17.02
C GLU A 238 -5.85 -2.36 16.86
N MET A 239 -6.46 -1.18 17.01
CA MET A 239 -5.73 0.09 16.90
C MET A 239 -4.76 0.33 18.06
N ASP A 240 -5.06 -0.15 19.27
CA ASP A 240 -4.13 -0.14 20.40
C ASP A 240 -2.90 -1.00 20.10
N GLU A 241 -3.08 -2.13 19.47
CA GLU A 241 -1.96 -3.01 19.07
C GLU A 241 -1.13 -2.40 17.92
N VAL A 242 -1.76 -1.66 17.01
CA VAL A 242 -1.07 -0.84 16.00
C VAL A 242 -0.20 0.23 16.69
N CYS A 243 -0.74 0.92 17.69
CA CYS A 243 0.03 1.91 18.47
C CYS A 243 1.23 1.28 19.18
N ASN A 244 1.04 0.13 19.82
CA ASN A 244 2.11 -0.60 20.49
C ASN A 244 3.20 -1.03 19.51
N TRP A 245 2.80 -1.52 18.34
CA TRP A 245 3.73 -1.89 17.28
C TRP A 245 4.57 -0.70 16.80
N LEU A 246 3.94 0.42 16.52
CA LEU A 246 4.62 1.63 16.05
C LEU A 246 5.59 2.17 17.10
N ASN A 247 5.18 2.25 18.36
CA ASN A 247 6.06 2.67 19.44
C ASN A 247 7.29 1.77 19.57
N ALA A 248 7.09 0.45 19.52
CA ALA A 248 8.19 -0.51 19.63
C ALA A 248 9.14 -0.48 18.43
N ARG A 249 8.61 -0.40 17.21
CA ARG A 249 9.40 -0.50 15.98
C ARG A 249 10.06 0.81 15.58
N LEU A 250 9.45 1.93 15.94
CA LEU A 250 9.99 3.26 15.62
C LEU A 250 10.71 3.90 16.80
N GLY A 251 10.66 3.31 17.99
CA GLY A 251 11.32 3.85 19.19
C GLY A 251 10.78 5.24 19.56
N LEU A 252 9.44 5.35 19.60
CA LEU A 252 8.72 6.60 19.89
C LEU A 252 8.47 6.78 21.38
#